data_3fc53552d30de32ed4f7210823fd9a58
#
_entry.id   3fc53552d30de32ed4f7210823fd9a58
#
_cell.length_a   1.000
_cell.length_b   1.000
_cell.length_c   1.000
_cell.angle_alpha   90.00
_cell.angle_beta   90.00
_cell.angle_gamma   90.00
#
_symmetry.space_group_name_H-M   'P 1'
#
loop_
_entity.id
_entity.type
_entity.pdbx_description
1 polymer ?
#
loop_
_entity_poly.entity_id
_entity_poly.type
_entity_poly.pdbx_seq_one_letter_code
_entity_poly.pdbx_strand_id
1 'polypeptide(L)'
;MGERWATFDCYGTLIDWDWGIRRELERLFGPDVAAGLLERYHALEPQVQGEAYRSYREVLTLTLERLVQEERLALPEGEEPALARSLPTWEPFPGVAAALSEARDRGWKLAILSNSDRDLIAASIGRIGVPFDHTVVAEDVGSYKPAHGHWERFFAATGADLAGHAHVAASLFHDIVPASELGLASVWINRLGEHPGPQPTRELPDLERLPDVLDELVPARAAQ
;
A
#
# COMPACT_ATOMS: atom_id res chain seq x y z
N MET A 1 13.77 -19.77 17.63
CA MET A 1 13.46 -18.33 17.72
C MET A 1 12.30 -18.09 16.77
N GLY A 2 11.20 -17.47 17.23
CA GLY A 2 10.14 -17.05 16.32
C GLY A 2 10.69 -15.95 15.40
N GLU A 3 10.35 -16.01 14.12
CA GLU A 3 10.70 -14.98 13.15
C GLU A 3 9.91 -13.68 13.45
N ARG A 4 10.54 -12.54 13.26
CA ARG A 4 9.86 -11.22 13.35
C ARG A 4 9.44 -10.79 11.96
N TRP A 5 8.17 -10.45 11.78
CA TRP A 5 7.60 -10.06 10.51
C TRP A 5 7.04 -8.64 10.56
N ALA A 6 7.41 -7.84 9.58
CA ALA A 6 6.75 -6.59 9.28
C ALA A 6 6.02 -6.75 7.94
N THR A 7 4.69 -6.62 7.96
CA THR A 7 3.88 -6.60 6.74
C THR A 7 3.54 -5.16 6.38
N PHE A 8 3.54 -4.85 5.09
CA PHE A 8 3.36 -3.50 4.57
C PHE A 8 2.21 -3.45 3.55
N ASP A 9 1.38 -2.45 3.64
CA ASP A 9 0.70 -1.97 2.45
C ASP A 9 1.73 -1.34 1.48
N CYS A 10 1.38 -1.20 0.19
CA CYS A 10 2.31 -0.72 -0.83
C CYS A 10 2.03 0.71 -1.28
N TYR A 11 0.88 0.95 -1.93
CA TYR A 11 0.56 2.24 -2.54
C TYR A 11 0.01 3.22 -1.51
N GLY A 12 0.61 4.41 -1.44
CA GLY A 12 0.37 5.38 -0.36
C GLY A 12 1.22 5.13 0.88
N THR A 13 1.76 3.91 1.06
CA THR A 13 2.62 3.54 2.19
C THR A 13 4.10 3.54 1.80
N LEU A 14 4.48 2.76 0.81
CA LEU A 14 5.86 2.62 0.30
C LEU A 14 6.07 3.38 -1.01
N ILE A 15 5.11 3.29 -1.93
CA ILE A 15 5.10 3.97 -3.22
C ILE A 15 4.22 5.21 -3.14
N ASP A 16 4.72 6.34 -3.65
CA ASP A 16 3.97 7.60 -3.71
C ASP A 16 2.90 7.51 -4.81
N TRP A 17 1.75 6.99 -4.40
CA TRP A 17 0.58 6.75 -5.23
C TRP A 17 -0.02 8.06 -5.78
N ASP A 18 -0.11 9.07 -4.92
CA ASP A 18 -0.65 10.38 -5.29
C ASP A 18 0.21 11.07 -6.36
N TRP A 19 1.52 11.03 -6.18
CA TRP A 19 2.46 11.55 -7.16
C TRP A 19 2.35 10.78 -8.50
N GLY A 20 2.25 9.46 -8.44
CA GLY A 20 2.15 8.62 -9.62
C GLY A 20 0.90 8.93 -10.46
N ILE A 21 -0.26 8.98 -9.81
CA ILE A 21 -1.54 9.31 -10.47
C ILE A 21 -1.51 10.76 -10.95
N ARG A 22 -1.13 11.71 -10.10
CA ARG A 22 -1.09 13.12 -10.45
C ARG A 22 -0.21 13.38 -11.67
N ARG A 23 0.99 12.81 -11.72
CA ARG A 23 1.91 12.95 -12.85
C ARG A 23 1.28 12.49 -14.16
N GLU A 24 0.53 11.39 -14.12
CA GLU A 24 -0.13 10.87 -15.32
C GLU A 24 -1.34 11.73 -15.72
N LEU A 25 -2.11 12.25 -14.75
CA LEU A 25 -3.17 13.21 -15.01
C LEU A 25 -2.62 14.54 -15.58
N GLU A 26 -1.46 15.01 -15.08
CA GLU A 26 -0.76 16.17 -15.65
C GLU A 26 -0.35 15.95 -17.12
N ARG A 27 0.15 14.74 -17.44
CA ARG A 27 0.50 14.36 -18.81
C ARG A 27 -0.72 14.35 -19.74
N LEU A 28 -1.86 13.83 -19.27
CA LEU A 28 -3.07 13.68 -20.08
C LEU A 28 -3.83 15.00 -20.24
N PHE A 29 -3.95 15.79 -19.19
CA PHE A 29 -4.90 16.92 -19.13
C PHE A 29 -4.26 18.27 -18.80
N GLY A 30 -2.96 18.28 -18.49
CA GLY A 30 -2.22 19.47 -18.10
C GLY A 30 -2.19 19.74 -16.59
N PRO A 31 -1.19 20.50 -16.11
CA PRO A 31 -0.95 20.70 -14.69
C PRO A 31 -2.04 21.51 -13.98
N ASP A 32 -2.73 22.39 -14.70
CA ASP A 32 -3.68 23.34 -14.09
C ASP A 32 -4.91 22.65 -13.50
N VAL A 33 -5.29 21.47 -14.04
CA VAL A 33 -6.49 20.73 -13.63
C VAL A 33 -6.14 19.47 -12.81
N ALA A 34 -4.92 18.99 -12.90
CA ALA A 34 -4.53 17.67 -12.36
C ALA A 34 -4.76 17.54 -10.83
N ALA A 35 -4.58 18.62 -10.06
CA ALA A 35 -4.81 18.57 -8.61
C ALA A 35 -6.29 18.30 -8.28
N GLY A 36 -7.22 19.00 -8.93
CA GLY A 36 -8.65 18.77 -8.77
C GLY A 36 -9.10 17.40 -9.29
N LEU A 37 -8.49 16.92 -10.37
CA LEU A 37 -8.75 15.58 -10.90
C LEU A 37 -8.26 14.48 -9.96
N LEU A 38 -7.15 14.67 -9.23
CA LEU A 38 -6.66 13.73 -8.23
C LEU A 38 -7.67 13.58 -7.07
N GLU A 39 -8.21 14.69 -6.56
CA GLU A 39 -9.25 14.64 -5.52
C GLU A 39 -10.50 13.87 -5.99
N ARG A 40 -10.92 14.10 -7.25
CA ARG A 40 -12.04 13.35 -7.84
C ARG A 40 -11.70 11.87 -8.00
N TYR A 41 -10.49 11.55 -8.43
CA TYR A 41 -10.00 10.18 -8.54
C TYR A 41 -10.10 9.43 -7.21
N HIS A 42 -9.65 10.04 -6.10
CA HIS A 42 -9.74 9.48 -4.75
C HIS A 42 -11.17 9.15 -4.33
N ALA A 43 -12.15 9.95 -4.79
CA ALA A 43 -13.55 9.71 -4.49
C ALA A 43 -14.16 8.57 -5.36
N LEU A 44 -13.62 8.34 -6.55
CA LEU A 44 -14.15 7.37 -7.53
C LEU A 44 -13.56 5.97 -7.37
N GLU A 45 -12.26 5.85 -7.09
CA GLU A 45 -11.59 4.56 -7.02
C GLU A 45 -12.23 3.59 -6.03
N PRO A 46 -12.57 3.99 -4.77
CA PRO A 46 -13.25 3.09 -3.83
C PRO A 46 -14.62 2.62 -4.33
N GLN A 47 -15.32 3.44 -5.12
CA GLN A 47 -16.60 3.06 -5.70
C GLN A 47 -16.41 1.95 -6.75
N VAL A 48 -15.42 2.11 -7.64
CA VAL A 48 -15.09 1.09 -8.66
C VAL A 48 -14.67 -0.22 -8.00
N GLN A 49 -13.84 -0.17 -6.95
CA GLN A 49 -13.45 -1.35 -6.17
C GLN A 49 -14.65 -2.01 -5.48
N GLY A 50 -15.59 -1.21 -4.97
CA GLY A 50 -16.77 -1.71 -4.26
C GLY A 50 -17.84 -2.38 -5.13
N GLU A 51 -17.85 -2.17 -6.44
CA GLU A 51 -18.84 -2.76 -7.35
C GLU A 51 -18.67 -4.25 -7.54
N ALA A 52 -17.43 -4.70 -7.77
CA ALA A 52 -17.06 -6.11 -7.92
C ALA A 52 -15.53 -6.27 -7.81
N TYR A 53 -15.08 -7.48 -7.47
CA TYR A 53 -13.65 -7.78 -7.59
C TYR A 53 -13.20 -7.73 -9.06
N ARG A 54 -12.10 -7.00 -9.30
CA ARG A 54 -11.41 -6.82 -10.58
C ARG A 54 -9.90 -6.84 -10.34
N SER A 55 -9.10 -7.00 -11.39
CA SER A 55 -7.67 -6.71 -11.29
C SER A 55 -7.44 -5.21 -10.99
N TYR A 56 -6.34 -4.87 -10.35
CA TYR A 56 -6.04 -3.46 -10.06
C TYR A 56 -5.84 -2.65 -11.35
N ARG A 57 -5.33 -3.29 -12.42
CA ARG A 57 -5.28 -2.68 -13.76
C ARG A 57 -6.65 -2.23 -14.26
N GLU A 58 -7.66 -3.09 -14.10
CA GLU A 58 -9.04 -2.75 -14.47
C GLU A 58 -9.59 -1.64 -13.59
N VAL A 59 -9.29 -1.66 -12.29
CA VAL A 59 -9.69 -0.57 -11.37
C VAL A 59 -9.10 0.76 -11.83
N LEU A 60 -7.80 0.83 -12.09
CA LEU A 60 -7.12 2.04 -12.57
C LEU A 60 -7.71 2.55 -13.89
N THR A 61 -7.98 1.62 -14.83
CA THR A 61 -8.56 1.96 -16.14
C THR A 61 -9.98 2.49 -16.01
N LEU A 62 -10.86 1.75 -15.32
CA LEU A 62 -12.26 2.12 -15.14
C LEU A 62 -12.41 3.41 -14.31
N THR A 63 -11.54 3.64 -13.33
CA THR A 63 -11.57 4.88 -12.56
C THR A 63 -11.20 6.08 -13.43
N LEU A 64 -10.18 5.94 -14.30
CA LEU A 64 -9.80 6.99 -15.25
C LEU A 64 -10.94 7.25 -16.25
N GLU A 65 -11.54 6.22 -16.82
CA GLU A 65 -12.69 6.37 -17.73
C GLU A 65 -13.87 7.09 -17.07
N ARG A 66 -14.20 6.71 -15.83
CA ARG A 66 -15.28 7.35 -15.07
C ARG A 66 -14.96 8.82 -14.75
N LEU A 67 -13.71 9.10 -14.33
CA LEU A 67 -13.24 10.46 -14.09
C LEU A 67 -13.41 11.33 -15.35
N VAL A 68 -12.95 10.84 -16.49
CA VAL A 68 -13.05 11.52 -17.79
C VAL A 68 -14.51 11.81 -18.17
N GLN A 69 -15.38 10.83 -17.95
CA GLN A 69 -16.82 10.97 -18.23
C GLN A 69 -17.48 12.03 -17.33
N GLU A 70 -17.23 11.98 -16.02
CA GLU A 70 -17.84 12.91 -15.06
C GLU A 70 -17.34 14.34 -15.25
N GLU A 71 -16.04 14.52 -15.47
CA GLU A 71 -15.43 15.83 -15.69
C GLU A 71 -15.53 16.32 -17.15
N ARG A 72 -16.15 15.53 -18.03
CA ARG A 72 -16.35 15.83 -19.47
C ARG A 72 -15.05 16.17 -20.20
N LEU A 73 -14.00 15.42 -19.89
CA LEU A 73 -12.70 15.59 -20.52
C LEU A 73 -12.59 14.79 -21.80
N ALA A 74 -11.67 15.17 -22.68
CA ALA A 74 -11.32 14.39 -23.86
C ALA A 74 -10.10 13.52 -23.54
N LEU A 75 -10.29 12.21 -23.52
CA LEU A 75 -9.19 11.26 -23.40
C LEU A 75 -8.70 10.88 -24.80
N PRO A 76 -7.39 10.97 -25.10
CA PRO A 76 -6.86 10.50 -26.39
C PRO A 76 -7.10 8.99 -26.57
N GLU A 77 -7.32 8.57 -27.82
CA GLU A 77 -7.54 7.16 -28.16
C GLU A 77 -6.39 6.27 -27.68
N GLY A 78 -6.72 5.17 -26.99
CA GLY A 78 -5.75 4.21 -26.44
C GLY A 78 -5.11 4.65 -25.13
N GLU A 79 -5.56 5.73 -24.50
CA GLU A 79 -5.07 6.21 -23.21
C GLU A 79 -5.93 5.73 -22.00
N GLU A 80 -6.95 4.92 -22.23
CA GLU A 80 -7.78 4.36 -21.16
C GLU A 80 -6.94 3.62 -20.09
N PRO A 81 -5.92 2.81 -20.43
CA PRO A 81 -5.06 2.14 -19.45
C PRO A 81 -3.84 2.98 -19.00
N ALA A 82 -3.84 4.29 -19.20
CA ALA A 82 -2.67 5.16 -18.94
C ALA A 82 -2.12 5.02 -17.52
N LEU A 83 -3.01 5.06 -16.51
CA LEU A 83 -2.61 4.89 -15.11
C LEU A 83 -1.98 3.51 -14.87
N ALA A 84 -2.59 2.45 -15.37
CA ALA A 84 -2.06 1.09 -15.22
C ALA A 84 -0.70 0.90 -15.92
N ARG A 85 -0.52 1.55 -17.08
CA ARG A 85 0.77 1.55 -17.80
C ARG A 85 1.85 2.32 -17.08
N SER A 86 1.50 3.43 -16.42
CA SER A 86 2.45 4.28 -15.70
C SER A 86 2.90 3.71 -14.37
N LEU A 87 2.07 2.90 -13.70
CA LEU A 87 2.30 2.38 -12.34
C LEU A 87 3.71 1.77 -12.15
N PRO A 88 4.27 0.97 -13.05
CA PRO A 88 5.65 0.45 -12.89
C PRO A 88 6.73 1.53 -12.79
N THR A 89 6.40 2.79 -13.07
CA THR A 89 7.34 3.93 -12.99
C THR A 89 7.13 4.81 -11.76
N TRP A 90 6.15 4.48 -10.90
CA TRP A 90 5.88 5.27 -9.71
C TRP A 90 7.01 5.10 -8.69
N GLU A 91 7.36 6.19 -8.05
CA GLU A 91 8.53 6.24 -7.16
C GLU A 91 8.16 5.90 -5.71
N PRO A 92 9.07 5.25 -4.97
CA PRO A 92 8.91 5.12 -3.53
C PRO A 92 9.03 6.48 -2.85
N PHE A 93 8.37 6.63 -1.71
CA PHE A 93 8.59 7.80 -0.85
C PHE A 93 10.06 7.90 -0.41
N PRO A 94 10.57 9.12 -0.18
CA PRO A 94 11.90 9.32 0.37
C PRO A 94 12.11 8.52 1.66
N GLY A 95 13.29 7.93 1.83
CA GLY A 95 13.66 7.17 3.04
C GLY A 95 13.14 5.72 3.09
N VAL A 96 12.19 5.30 2.25
CA VAL A 96 11.61 3.95 2.26
C VAL A 96 12.69 2.87 2.14
N ALA A 97 13.55 2.94 1.12
CA ALA A 97 14.59 1.93 0.91
C ALA A 97 15.55 1.82 2.11
N ALA A 98 15.93 2.95 2.71
CA ALA A 98 16.82 2.99 3.86
C ALA A 98 16.17 2.33 5.09
N ALA A 99 14.93 2.70 5.42
CA ALA A 99 14.19 2.15 6.56
C ALA A 99 13.94 0.64 6.42
N LEU A 100 13.58 0.17 5.22
CA LEU A 100 13.37 -1.26 4.97
C LEU A 100 14.68 -2.05 5.02
N SER A 101 15.78 -1.51 4.49
CA SER A 101 17.10 -2.14 4.58
C SER A 101 17.55 -2.28 6.04
N GLU A 102 17.41 -1.20 6.82
CA GLU A 102 17.74 -1.22 8.24
C GLU A 102 16.89 -2.21 9.03
N ALA A 103 15.58 -2.28 8.77
CA ALA A 103 14.71 -3.28 9.39
C ALA A 103 15.19 -4.72 9.08
N ARG A 104 15.61 -5.00 7.84
CA ARG A 104 16.19 -6.30 7.47
C ARG A 104 17.48 -6.58 8.19
N ASP A 105 18.39 -5.61 8.27
CA ASP A 105 19.67 -5.73 8.99
C ASP A 105 19.47 -6.01 10.49
N ARG A 106 18.37 -5.54 11.07
CA ARG A 106 17.92 -5.84 12.43
C ARG A 106 17.21 -7.21 12.57
N GLY A 107 17.12 -7.99 11.47
CA GLY A 107 16.57 -9.34 11.45
C GLY A 107 15.05 -9.41 11.27
N TRP A 108 14.41 -8.36 10.76
CA TRP A 108 13.01 -8.40 10.34
C TRP A 108 12.87 -9.08 8.98
N LYS A 109 11.87 -9.93 8.84
CA LYS A 109 11.34 -10.38 7.56
C LYS A 109 10.28 -9.41 7.08
N LEU A 110 10.29 -9.08 5.80
CA LEU A 110 9.38 -8.10 5.20
C LEU A 110 8.40 -8.79 4.27
N ALA A 111 7.13 -8.41 4.34
CA ALA A 111 6.12 -8.87 3.40
C ALA A 111 5.23 -7.71 2.92
N ILE A 112 4.70 -7.81 1.70
CA ILE A 112 3.69 -6.88 1.17
C ILE A 112 2.32 -7.53 1.19
N LEU A 113 1.31 -6.79 1.69
CA LEU A 113 -0.11 -7.13 1.61
C LEU A 113 -0.82 -6.00 0.84
N SER A 114 -1.21 -6.21 -0.41
CA SER A 114 -1.69 -5.11 -1.27
C SER A 114 -2.93 -5.46 -2.08
N ASN A 115 -3.82 -4.48 -2.21
CA ASN A 115 -4.99 -4.53 -3.09
C ASN A 115 -4.61 -4.36 -4.57
N SER A 116 -3.66 -5.16 -5.07
CA SER A 116 -3.09 -5.01 -6.40
C SER A 116 -2.88 -6.34 -7.11
N ASP A 117 -2.29 -6.26 -8.30
CA ASP A 117 -1.91 -7.40 -9.13
C ASP A 117 -0.45 -7.78 -8.87
N ARG A 118 -0.10 -9.04 -9.08
CA ARG A 118 1.22 -9.60 -8.76
C ARG A 118 2.36 -8.94 -9.53
N ASP A 119 2.17 -8.71 -10.82
CA ASP A 119 3.19 -8.11 -11.67
C ASP A 119 3.41 -6.61 -11.38
N LEU A 120 2.35 -5.89 -10.99
CA LEU A 120 2.44 -4.50 -10.55
C LEU A 120 3.24 -4.37 -9.24
N ILE A 121 2.99 -5.26 -8.28
CA ILE A 121 3.78 -5.30 -7.04
C ILE A 121 5.23 -5.73 -7.31
N ALA A 122 5.48 -6.67 -8.20
CA ALA A 122 6.85 -7.03 -8.57
C ALA A 122 7.62 -5.83 -9.17
N ALA A 123 6.97 -5.02 -10.02
CA ALA A 123 7.57 -3.79 -10.55
C ALA A 123 7.86 -2.77 -9.41
N SER A 124 6.92 -2.57 -8.49
CA SER A 124 7.08 -1.68 -7.35
C SER A 124 8.20 -2.12 -6.41
N ILE A 125 8.36 -3.43 -6.14
CA ILE A 125 9.50 -3.98 -5.38
C ILE A 125 10.82 -3.65 -6.08
N GLY A 126 10.86 -3.79 -7.41
CA GLY A 126 12.03 -3.40 -8.23
C GLY A 126 12.39 -1.91 -8.08
N ARG A 127 11.39 -1.02 -7.97
CA ARG A 127 11.59 0.42 -7.74
C ARG A 127 12.07 0.73 -6.32
N ILE A 128 11.53 0.04 -5.31
CA ILE A 128 11.94 0.17 -3.90
C ILE A 128 13.41 -0.27 -3.73
N GLY A 129 13.84 -1.31 -4.47
CA GLY A 129 15.21 -1.79 -4.45
C GLY A 129 15.58 -2.62 -3.21
N VAL A 130 14.60 -2.96 -2.36
CA VAL A 130 14.77 -3.82 -1.19
C VAL A 130 13.94 -5.10 -1.39
N PRO A 131 14.51 -6.31 -1.19
CA PRO A 131 13.75 -7.55 -1.36
C PRO A 131 12.75 -7.76 -0.23
N PHE A 132 11.61 -8.37 -0.58
CA PHE A 132 10.60 -8.84 0.36
C PHE A 132 10.61 -10.37 0.44
N ASP A 133 10.41 -10.89 1.64
CA ASP A 133 10.44 -12.34 1.89
C ASP A 133 9.13 -13.01 1.48
N HIS A 134 8.02 -12.25 1.47
CA HIS A 134 6.71 -12.73 1.02
C HIS A 134 5.87 -11.60 0.43
N THR A 135 4.91 -11.95 -0.43
CA THR A 135 3.89 -11.04 -0.97
C THR A 135 2.54 -11.72 -1.02
N VAL A 136 1.49 -10.99 -0.67
CA VAL A 136 0.09 -11.39 -0.87
C VAL A 136 -0.61 -10.24 -1.54
N VAL A 137 -1.24 -10.50 -2.67
CA VAL A 137 -1.94 -9.50 -3.47
C VAL A 137 -3.42 -9.86 -3.61
N ALA A 138 -4.26 -8.89 -3.95
CA ALA A 138 -5.69 -9.13 -4.17
C ALA A 138 -5.93 -10.21 -5.24
N GLU A 139 -5.07 -10.30 -6.25
CA GLU A 139 -5.10 -11.36 -7.27
C GLU A 139 -4.98 -12.77 -6.67
N ASP A 140 -4.20 -12.94 -5.58
CA ASP A 140 -4.04 -14.23 -4.89
C ASP A 140 -5.24 -14.61 -4.03
N VAL A 141 -5.96 -13.59 -3.52
CA VAL A 141 -7.03 -13.74 -2.53
C VAL A 141 -8.41 -13.70 -3.18
N GLY A 142 -8.55 -13.01 -4.31
CA GLY A 142 -9.84 -12.77 -4.97
C GLY A 142 -10.73 -11.77 -4.22
N SER A 143 -10.13 -10.94 -3.35
CA SER A 143 -10.82 -9.89 -2.61
C SER A 143 -9.86 -8.76 -2.22
N TYR A 144 -10.43 -7.61 -1.85
CA TYR A 144 -9.67 -6.45 -1.38
C TYR A 144 -9.65 -6.37 0.15
N LYS A 145 -8.58 -5.79 0.72
CA LYS A 145 -8.64 -5.19 2.05
C LYS A 145 -9.76 -4.12 2.03
N PRO A 146 -10.55 -3.97 3.09
CA PRO A 146 -10.35 -4.41 4.47
C PRO A 146 -10.75 -5.85 4.80
N ALA A 147 -11.20 -6.68 3.84
CA ALA A 147 -11.41 -8.10 4.12
C ALA A 147 -10.11 -8.77 4.59
N HIS A 148 -10.23 -9.69 5.55
CA HIS A 148 -9.08 -10.28 6.25
C HIS A 148 -8.25 -11.28 5.43
N GLY A 149 -8.67 -11.62 4.23
CA GLY A 149 -8.06 -12.66 3.39
C GLY A 149 -6.55 -12.50 3.14
N HIS A 150 -6.04 -11.27 3.04
CA HIS A 150 -4.61 -11.01 2.87
C HIS A 150 -3.80 -11.48 4.08
N TRP A 151 -4.23 -11.17 5.31
CA TRP A 151 -3.57 -11.60 6.55
C TRP A 151 -3.73 -13.09 6.77
N GLU A 152 -4.92 -13.67 6.53
CA GLU A 152 -5.15 -15.11 6.61
C GLU A 152 -4.22 -15.89 5.68
N ARG A 153 -4.09 -15.42 4.43
CA ARG A 153 -3.18 -16.00 3.44
C ARG A 153 -1.72 -15.89 3.86
N PHE A 154 -1.33 -14.73 4.39
CA PHE A 154 0.02 -14.48 4.89
C PHE A 154 0.37 -15.42 6.05
N PHE A 155 -0.47 -15.50 7.07
CA PHE A 155 -0.24 -16.38 8.23
C PHE A 155 -0.21 -17.86 7.83
N ALA A 156 -1.10 -18.28 6.95
CA ALA A 156 -1.12 -19.65 6.43
C ALA A 156 0.16 -20.02 5.64
N ALA A 157 0.71 -19.07 4.89
CA ALA A 157 1.90 -19.30 4.07
C ALA A 157 3.20 -19.26 4.86
N THR A 158 3.30 -18.40 5.89
CA THR A 158 4.57 -18.15 6.62
C THR A 158 4.65 -18.83 7.97
N GLY A 159 3.52 -19.20 8.56
CA GLY A 159 3.48 -19.68 9.96
C GLY A 159 3.84 -18.60 10.99
N ALA A 160 3.84 -17.32 10.59
CA ALA A 160 4.08 -16.21 11.51
C ALA A 160 3.06 -16.20 12.65
N ASP A 161 3.46 -15.77 13.83
CA ASP A 161 2.55 -15.58 14.96
C ASP A 161 2.24 -14.08 15.18
N LEU A 162 1.12 -13.80 15.85
CA LEU A 162 0.70 -12.42 16.14
C LEU A 162 1.71 -11.66 17.02
N ALA A 163 2.38 -12.37 17.96
CA ALA A 163 3.31 -11.75 18.90
C ALA A 163 4.63 -11.36 18.23
N GLY A 164 4.96 -11.97 17.09
CA GLY A 164 6.13 -11.68 16.27
C GLY A 164 5.86 -10.77 15.08
N HIS A 165 4.68 -10.14 14.99
CA HIS A 165 4.22 -9.46 13.78
C HIS A 165 3.79 -8.01 14.04
N ALA A 166 4.12 -7.12 13.12
CA ALA A 166 3.59 -5.76 13.04
C ALA A 166 3.13 -5.44 11.62
N HIS A 167 2.00 -4.73 11.48
CA HIS A 167 1.48 -4.26 10.19
C HIS A 167 1.70 -2.76 10.03
N VAL A 168 2.21 -2.32 8.89
CA VAL A 168 2.62 -0.94 8.60
C VAL A 168 1.84 -0.43 7.38
N ALA A 169 1.06 0.62 7.54
CA ALA A 169 0.24 1.14 6.45
C ALA A 169 -0.18 2.60 6.63
N ALA A 170 -0.48 3.28 5.52
CA ALA A 170 -1.04 4.63 5.51
C ALA A 170 -2.58 4.64 5.58
N SER A 171 -3.27 3.59 5.10
CA SER A 171 -4.73 3.57 5.08
C SER A 171 -5.33 3.12 6.41
N LEU A 172 -6.11 4.00 7.03
CA LEU A 172 -6.91 3.62 8.21
C LEU A 172 -7.95 2.56 7.84
N PHE A 173 -8.70 2.79 6.77
CA PHE A 173 -9.83 1.93 6.37
C PHE A 173 -9.39 0.54 5.91
N HIS A 174 -8.41 0.47 5.00
CA HIS A 174 -8.01 -0.80 4.40
C HIS A 174 -7.11 -1.63 5.31
N ASP A 175 -6.39 -1.01 6.24
CA ASP A 175 -5.27 -1.65 6.94
C ASP A 175 -5.35 -1.56 8.46
N ILE A 176 -5.47 -0.35 9.03
CA ILE A 176 -5.38 -0.17 10.48
C ILE A 176 -6.61 -0.70 11.21
N VAL A 177 -7.81 -0.50 10.62
CA VAL A 177 -9.05 -1.08 11.17
C VAL A 177 -8.97 -2.59 11.22
N PRO A 178 -8.75 -3.32 10.08
CA PRO A 178 -8.68 -4.77 10.12
C PRO A 178 -7.49 -5.30 10.93
N ALA A 179 -6.34 -4.60 10.97
CA ALA A 179 -5.24 -4.98 11.86
C ALA A 179 -5.67 -4.95 13.34
N SER A 180 -6.42 -3.94 13.75
CA SER A 180 -6.99 -3.85 15.11
C SER A 180 -7.99 -4.97 15.38
N GLU A 181 -8.88 -5.29 14.44
CA GLU A 181 -9.86 -6.38 14.55
C GLU A 181 -9.17 -7.75 14.70
N LEU A 182 -8.04 -7.94 14.04
CA LEU A 182 -7.21 -9.14 14.10
C LEU A 182 -6.29 -9.17 15.35
N GLY A 183 -6.27 -8.12 16.16
CA GLY A 183 -5.38 -8.01 17.32
C GLY A 183 -3.90 -7.85 16.98
N LEU A 184 -3.59 -7.33 15.78
CA LEU A 184 -2.22 -7.09 15.33
C LEU A 184 -1.67 -5.78 15.89
N ALA A 185 -0.38 -5.77 16.21
CA ALA A 185 0.34 -4.51 16.36
C ALA A 185 0.37 -3.79 15.00
N SER A 186 0.05 -2.49 15.01
CA SER A 186 -0.02 -1.67 13.79
C SER A 186 0.76 -0.37 13.93
N VAL A 187 1.41 0.03 12.84
CA VAL A 187 2.07 1.33 12.69
C VAL A 187 1.37 2.09 11.57
N TRP A 188 0.67 3.15 11.93
CA TRP A 188 0.03 4.02 10.96
C TRP A 188 1.00 5.09 10.45
N ILE A 189 1.19 5.13 9.15
CA ILE A 189 2.04 6.13 8.48
C ILE A 189 1.16 7.32 8.06
N ASN A 190 1.01 8.27 8.97
CA ASN A 190 0.13 9.43 8.82
C ASN A 190 0.87 10.65 8.24
N ARG A 191 1.15 10.63 6.94
CA ARG A 191 1.84 11.74 6.25
C ARG A 191 1.02 13.01 6.17
N LEU A 192 -0.30 12.91 6.16
CA LEU A 192 -1.21 14.02 5.95
C LEU A 192 -1.69 14.67 7.25
N GLY A 193 -1.32 14.12 8.42
CA GLY A 193 -1.78 14.61 9.71
C GLY A 193 -3.28 14.44 9.92
N GLU A 194 -3.85 13.37 9.39
CA GLU A 194 -5.27 13.04 9.55
C GLU A 194 -5.60 12.72 11.02
N HIS A 195 -6.84 12.98 11.41
CA HIS A 195 -7.30 12.61 12.75
C HIS A 195 -7.70 11.14 12.78
N PRO A 196 -7.16 10.35 13.74
CA PRO A 196 -7.42 8.93 13.79
C PRO A 196 -8.88 8.62 14.13
N GLY A 197 -9.42 7.61 13.42
CA GLY A 197 -10.61 6.90 13.84
C GLY A 197 -10.25 5.80 14.85
N PRO A 198 -10.03 4.54 14.44
CA PRO A 198 -9.50 3.50 15.30
C PRO A 198 -8.03 3.79 15.63
N GLN A 199 -7.65 3.53 16.90
CA GLN A 199 -6.31 3.84 17.40
C GLN A 199 -5.28 2.82 16.84
N PRO A 200 -4.25 3.25 16.08
CA PRO A 200 -3.12 2.39 15.78
C PRO A 200 -2.30 2.11 17.04
N THR A 201 -1.48 1.06 17.01
CA THR A 201 -0.54 0.81 18.13
C THR A 201 0.53 1.91 18.20
N ARG A 202 0.97 2.39 17.05
CA ARG A 202 1.89 3.53 16.87
C ARG A 202 1.49 4.35 15.65
N GLU A 203 1.88 5.62 15.67
CA GLU A 203 1.72 6.55 14.56
C GLU A 203 3.06 7.19 14.24
N LEU A 204 3.39 7.30 12.96
CA LEU A 204 4.59 7.94 12.43
C LEU A 204 4.23 8.83 11.24
N PRO A 205 4.93 9.96 11.03
CA PRO A 205 4.72 10.80 9.85
C PRO A 205 5.33 10.22 8.58
N ASP A 206 6.31 9.32 8.72
CA ASP A 206 7.05 8.66 7.63
C ASP A 206 7.70 7.38 8.15
N LEU A 207 8.59 6.75 7.34
CA LEU A 207 9.26 5.50 7.71
C LEU A 207 10.63 5.71 8.38
N GLU A 208 11.11 6.92 8.59
CA GLU A 208 12.47 7.16 9.08
C GLU A 208 12.74 6.47 10.44
N ARG A 209 11.78 6.55 11.36
CA ARG A 209 11.88 5.91 12.68
C ARG A 209 11.25 4.52 12.75
N LEU A 210 10.80 3.98 11.62
CA LEU A 210 10.11 2.69 11.61
C LEU A 210 10.93 1.54 12.22
N PRO A 211 12.24 1.38 11.92
CA PRO A 211 13.03 0.28 12.49
C PRO A 211 13.07 0.27 14.03
N ASP A 212 13.15 1.46 14.64
CA ASP A 212 13.11 1.61 16.09
C ASP A 212 11.76 1.21 16.67
N VAL A 213 10.68 1.72 16.04
CA VAL A 213 9.30 1.44 16.45
C VAL A 213 8.96 -0.04 16.30
N LEU A 214 9.42 -0.69 15.26
CA LEU A 214 9.27 -2.14 15.09
C LEU A 214 9.95 -2.92 16.23
N ASP A 215 11.18 -2.55 16.60
CA ASP A 215 11.91 -3.18 17.71
C ASP A 215 11.28 -2.92 19.09
N GLU A 216 10.62 -1.76 19.28
CA GLU A 216 9.83 -1.46 20.47
C GLU A 216 8.58 -2.36 20.56
N LEU A 217 7.87 -2.55 19.43
CA LEU A 217 6.65 -3.35 19.36
C LEU A 217 6.92 -4.84 19.52
N VAL A 218 7.98 -5.33 18.87
CA VAL A 218 8.38 -6.74 18.91
C VAL A 218 9.90 -6.84 19.19
N PRO A 219 10.30 -6.75 20.45
CA PRO A 219 11.72 -6.83 20.81
C PRO A 219 12.36 -8.15 20.36
N ALA A 220 13.60 -8.07 19.89
CA ALA A 220 14.39 -9.26 19.62
C ALA A 220 14.51 -10.09 20.92
N ARG A 221 14.09 -11.36 20.87
CA ARG A 221 14.28 -12.25 22.04
C ARG A 221 15.77 -12.45 22.25
N ALA A 222 16.22 -12.21 23.49
CA ALA A 222 17.61 -12.49 23.86
C ALA A 222 17.96 -13.95 23.54
N ALA A 223 19.12 -14.17 22.94
CA ALA A 223 19.65 -15.50 22.73
C ALA A 223 19.88 -16.13 24.14
N GLN A 224 19.17 -17.22 24.45
CA GLN A 224 19.38 -18.02 25.62
C GLN A 224 20.57 -18.93 25.41
#